data_96af4afddd46349760ed75aaf05ab82f
#
_entry.id   96af4afddd46349760ed75aaf05ab82f
#
_cell.length_a   1.000
_cell.length_b   1.000
_cell.length_c   1.000
_cell.angle_alpha   90.00
_cell.angle_beta   90.00
_cell.angle_gamma   90.00
#
_symmetry.space_group_name_H-M   'P 1'
#
loop_
_entity.id
_entity.type
_entity.pdbx_description
1 polymer ?
#
loop_
_entity_poly.entity_id
_entity_poly.type
_entity_poly.pdbx_seq_one_letter_code
_entity_poly.pdbx_strand_id
1 'polypeptide(L)'
;TELFGKVRSGAVRVLMGSTAKMGAGTNVQKRLIALHHLDVPWRPSDIEQREGRILRQGNENKEVYVSRYVTEGTFDAYSWQLIENKQKFIGQIMTSKSPARSCDDMDEAALSYAEVKALAAGNPLIKEKMDLDIQLTRLKTLKAAHDSQIYDLENKIAVGFPQEIQRCKELVVNLTAD
;
A
#
# COMPACT_ATOMS: atom_id res chain seq x y z
N THR A 1 -28.36 19.38 -8.53
CA THR A 1 -29.29 19.13 -7.44
C THR A 1 -29.35 20.34 -6.54
N GLU A 2 -30.52 20.68 -6.02
CA GLU A 2 -30.83 21.87 -5.24
C GLU A 2 -29.87 22.06 -4.04
N LEU A 3 -29.54 20.96 -3.32
CA LEU A 3 -28.61 20.96 -2.18
C LEU A 3 -27.24 21.56 -2.56
N PHE A 4 -26.64 21.13 -3.65
CA PHE A 4 -25.34 21.64 -4.10
C PHE A 4 -25.41 23.12 -4.52
N GLY A 5 -26.54 23.57 -5.01
CA GLY A 5 -26.81 24.99 -5.24
C GLY A 5 -26.77 25.81 -3.94
N LYS A 6 -27.41 25.31 -2.90
CA LYS A 6 -27.41 25.93 -1.56
C LYS A 6 -26.02 25.96 -0.92
N VAL A 7 -25.19 24.94 -1.12
CA VAL A 7 -23.79 24.92 -0.66
C VAL A 7 -22.97 26.00 -1.40
N ARG A 8 -23.09 26.07 -2.74
CA ARG A 8 -22.38 27.09 -3.53
C ARG A 8 -22.78 28.51 -3.19
N SER A 9 -24.05 28.74 -2.87
CA SER A 9 -24.54 30.07 -2.44
C SER A 9 -24.15 30.43 -1.03
N GLY A 10 -23.70 29.44 -0.22
CA GLY A 10 -23.38 29.63 1.19
C GLY A 10 -24.60 29.54 2.14
N ALA A 11 -25.79 29.22 1.64
CA ALA A 11 -26.98 28.98 2.46
C ALA A 11 -26.80 27.69 3.31
N VAL A 12 -26.06 26.69 2.83
CA VAL A 12 -25.67 25.51 3.60
C VAL A 12 -24.19 25.63 3.93
N ARG A 13 -23.85 25.67 5.20
CA ARG A 13 -22.48 25.87 5.70
C ARG A 13 -21.73 24.56 5.94
N VAL A 14 -22.45 23.47 6.24
CA VAL A 14 -21.89 22.16 6.52
C VAL A 14 -22.56 21.14 5.60
N LEU A 15 -21.75 20.37 4.87
CA LEU A 15 -22.21 19.30 4.00
C LEU A 15 -21.55 18.00 4.45
N MET A 16 -22.36 17.00 4.81
CA MET A 16 -21.87 15.65 5.16
C MET A 16 -22.32 14.64 4.12
N GLY A 17 -21.45 13.71 3.79
CA GLY A 17 -21.77 12.65 2.86
C GLY A 17 -20.67 11.59 2.74
N SER A 18 -21.01 10.45 2.17
CA SER A 18 -20.06 9.36 1.91
C SER A 18 -19.25 9.62 0.64
N THR A 19 -18.07 9.02 0.54
CA THR A 19 -17.21 9.07 -0.66
C THR A 19 -17.97 8.62 -1.91
N ALA A 20 -18.76 7.56 -1.81
CA ALA A 20 -19.53 7.03 -2.93
C ALA A 20 -20.54 8.04 -3.50
N LYS A 21 -21.16 8.86 -2.63
CA LYS A 21 -22.16 9.85 -3.04
C LYS A 21 -21.56 11.20 -3.42
N MET A 22 -20.43 11.57 -2.85
CA MET A 22 -19.84 12.90 -2.99
C MET A 22 -18.47 12.90 -3.68
N GLY A 23 -17.85 11.75 -3.82
CA GLY A 23 -16.54 11.59 -4.44
C GLY A 23 -16.52 11.83 -5.94
N ALA A 24 -17.63 11.58 -6.66
CA ALA A 24 -17.72 11.77 -8.10
C ALA A 24 -18.77 12.81 -8.50
N GLY A 25 -18.46 13.65 -9.50
CA GLY A 25 -19.44 14.53 -10.14
C GLY A 25 -19.95 15.73 -9.33
N THR A 26 -19.49 15.97 -8.10
CA THR A 26 -19.95 17.09 -7.28
C THR A 26 -19.09 18.33 -7.50
N ASN A 27 -19.71 19.46 -7.81
CA ASN A 27 -19.09 20.78 -7.95
C ASN A 27 -19.59 21.70 -6.82
N VAL A 28 -18.92 21.63 -5.66
CA VAL A 28 -19.31 22.40 -4.46
C VAL A 28 -18.18 23.27 -3.92
N GLN A 29 -17.02 23.25 -4.58
CA GLN A 29 -15.75 23.81 -4.10
C GLN A 29 -15.78 25.33 -3.87
N LYS A 30 -16.67 26.07 -4.51
CA LYS A 30 -16.61 27.53 -4.60
C LYS A 30 -16.31 28.23 -3.26
N ARG A 31 -16.94 27.81 -2.17
CA ARG A 31 -16.81 28.40 -0.84
C ARG A 31 -16.34 27.40 0.24
N LEU A 32 -15.83 26.24 -0.16
CA LEU A 32 -15.33 25.27 0.79
C LEU A 32 -14.01 25.74 1.40
N ILE A 33 -13.97 25.87 2.71
CA ILE A 33 -12.78 26.29 3.45
C ILE A 33 -12.14 25.12 4.21
N ALA A 34 -12.91 24.11 4.61
CA ALA A 34 -12.43 22.98 5.37
C ALA A 34 -13.01 21.65 4.87
N LEU A 35 -12.19 20.61 4.91
CA LEU A 35 -12.56 19.23 4.68
C LEU A 35 -12.20 18.40 5.91
N HIS A 36 -13.14 17.60 6.38
CA HIS A 36 -12.98 16.75 7.55
C HIS A 36 -13.13 15.29 7.15
N HIS A 37 -12.05 14.49 7.25
CA HIS A 37 -12.09 13.04 7.09
C HIS A 37 -12.50 12.39 8.41
N LEU A 38 -13.76 12.00 8.52
CA LEU A 38 -14.31 11.34 9.71
C LEU A 38 -14.13 9.84 9.70
N ASP A 39 -13.79 9.26 8.54
CA ASP A 39 -13.52 7.84 8.32
C ASP A 39 -12.28 7.67 7.45
N VAL A 40 -11.60 6.54 7.60
CA VAL A 40 -10.44 6.16 6.82
C VAL A 40 -10.87 5.32 5.62
N PRO A 41 -10.63 5.75 4.37
CA PRO A 41 -10.95 4.93 3.20
C PRO A 41 -9.92 3.80 3.03
N TRP A 42 -10.28 2.78 2.25
CA TRP A 42 -9.38 1.67 1.94
C TRP A 42 -8.36 1.98 0.84
N ARG A 43 -8.64 2.98 0.02
CA ARG A 43 -7.82 3.30 -1.16
C ARG A 43 -7.23 4.71 -1.03
N PRO A 44 -5.93 4.89 -1.31
CA PRO A 44 -5.33 6.22 -1.39
C PRO A 44 -6.04 7.15 -2.39
N SER A 45 -6.51 6.60 -3.52
CA SER A 45 -7.27 7.35 -4.52
C SER A 45 -8.55 7.99 -4.00
N ASP A 46 -9.19 7.39 -2.98
CA ASP A 46 -10.39 7.96 -2.37
C ASP A 46 -10.05 9.23 -1.57
N ILE A 47 -8.86 9.27 -0.95
CA ILE A 47 -8.36 10.49 -0.28
C ILE A 47 -8.13 11.59 -1.31
N GLU A 48 -7.39 11.28 -2.38
CA GLU A 48 -7.11 12.22 -3.46
C GLU A 48 -8.41 12.75 -4.09
N GLN A 49 -9.41 11.89 -4.28
CA GLN A 49 -10.72 12.30 -4.78
C GLN A 49 -11.44 13.22 -3.80
N ARG A 50 -11.42 12.92 -2.49
CA ARG A 50 -12.03 13.78 -1.46
C ARG A 50 -11.34 15.14 -1.41
N GLU A 51 -10.02 15.15 -1.30
CA GLU A 51 -9.21 16.36 -1.21
C GLU A 51 -9.26 17.17 -2.51
N GLY A 52 -9.25 16.52 -3.67
CA GLY A 52 -9.44 17.16 -4.98
C GLY A 52 -10.77 17.87 -5.15
N ARG A 53 -11.74 17.69 -4.26
CA ARG A 53 -13.01 18.48 -4.29
C ARG A 53 -12.85 19.86 -3.69
N ILE A 54 -12.00 20.01 -2.67
CA ILE A 54 -11.73 21.31 -2.05
C ILE A 54 -10.56 22.03 -2.72
N LEU A 55 -9.53 21.28 -3.18
CA LEU A 55 -8.33 21.80 -3.85
C LEU A 55 -8.53 22.10 -5.35
N ARG A 56 -9.77 22.21 -5.78
CA ARG A 56 -10.11 22.39 -7.21
C ARG A 56 -10.12 23.88 -7.60
N GLN A 57 -9.79 24.14 -8.88
CA GLN A 57 -9.98 25.46 -9.48
C GLN A 57 -11.40 25.96 -9.30
N GLY A 58 -11.54 27.26 -9.01
CA GLY A 58 -12.82 27.92 -8.73
C GLY A 58 -13.20 27.94 -7.26
N ASN A 59 -12.31 27.51 -6.35
CA ASN A 59 -12.44 27.82 -4.94
C ASN A 59 -12.06 29.30 -4.71
N GLU A 60 -12.92 30.05 -4.02
CA GLU A 60 -12.69 31.47 -3.71
C GLU A 60 -11.71 31.66 -2.54
N ASN A 61 -11.44 30.63 -1.75
CA ASN A 61 -10.51 30.67 -0.65
C ASN A 61 -9.09 30.41 -1.14
N LYS A 62 -8.13 31.22 -0.73
CA LYS A 62 -6.71 31.05 -1.03
C LYS A 62 -6.08 29.88 -0.28
N GLU A 63 -6.61 29.61 0.91
CA GLU A 63 -6.16 28.55 1.80
C GLU A 63 -7.35 27.69 2.20
N VAL A 64 -7.12 26.40 2.31
CA VAL A 64 -8.12 25.42 2.74
C VAL A 64 -7.51 24.50 3.79
N TYR A 65 -8.33 24.02 4.70
CA TYR A 65 -7.92 23.18 5.81
C TYR A 65 -8.40 21.75 5.58
N VAL A 66 -7.50 20.77 5.74
CA VAL A 66 -7.84 19.35 5.69
C VAL A 66 -7.54 18.74 7.06
N SER A 67 -8.57 18.24 7.71
CA SER A 67 -8.48 17.60 9.03
C SER A 67 -8.74 16.11 8.92
N ARG A 68 -7.84 15.30 9.49
CA ARG A 68 -7.95 13.85 9.60
C ARG A 68 -8.13 13.51 11.08
N TYR A 69 -9.21 12.82 11.39
CA TYR A 69 -9.53 12.46 12.77
C TYR A 69 -9.05 11.04 13.04
N VAL A 70 -8.44 10.89 14.21
CA VAL A 70 -7.94 9.60 14.72
C VAL A 70 -8.43 9.48 16.15
N THR A 71 -9.17 8.43 16.46
CA THR A 71 -9.61 8.16 17.83
C THR A 71 -8.53 7.30 18.50
N GLU A 72 -8.04 7.74 19.67
CA GLU A 72 -7.06 6.98 20.44
C GLU A 72 -7.61 5.60 20.82
N GLY A 73 -6.74 4.59 20.77
CA GLY A 73 -7.10 3.21 21.13
C GLY A 73 -8.04 2.53 20.13
N THR A 74 -8.25 3.12 18.96
CA THR A 74 -9.05 2.53 17.87
C THR A 74 -8.17 2.07 16.71
N PHE A 75 -8.82 1.39 15.76
CA PHE A 75 -8.17 0.96 14.52
C PHE A 75 -7.84 2.11 13.54
N ASP A 76 -8.28 3.32 13.81
CA ASP A 76 -8.10 4.46 12.90
C ASP A 76 -6.63 4.76 12.64
N ALA A 77 -5.79 4.75 13.69
CA ALA A 77 -4.36 5.02 13.57
C ALA A 77 -3.66 4.02 12.62
N TYR A 78 -4.00 2.74 12.75
CA TYR A 78 -3.49 1.69 11.87
C TYR A 78 -3.97 1.88 10.43
N SER A 79 -5.26 2.18 10.24
CA SER A 79 -5.83 2.39 8.91
C SER A 79 -5.19 3.57 8.19
N TRP A 80 -4.91 4.67 8.88
CA TRP A 80 -4.19 5.81 8.33
C TRP A 80 -2.75 5.44 7.95
N GLN A 81 -2.05 4.68 8.79
CA GLN A 81 -0.69 4.21 8.51
C GLN A 81 -0.66 3.28 7.27
N LEU A 82 -1.63 2.38 7.15
CA LEU A 82 -1.77 1.50 5.99
C LEU A 82 -1.97 2.30 4.69
N ILE A 83 -2.84 3.30 4.71
CA ILE A 83 -3.05 4.19 3.56
C ILE A 83 -1.78 4.96 3.21
N GLU A 84 -1.06 5.47 4.19
CA GLU A 84 0.21 6.18 3.96
C GLU A 84 1.26 5.27 3.31
N ASN A 85 1.38 4.03 3.78
CA ASN A 85 2.30 3.05 3.20
C ASN A 85 1.92 2.71 1.76
N LYS A 86 0.62 2.48 1.47
CA LYS A 86 0.12 2.27 0.10
C LYS A 86 0.43 3.47 -0.80
N GLN A 87 0.27 4.68 -0.31
CA GLN A 87 0.54 5.89 -1.08
C GLN A 87 2.04 6.08 -1.36
N LYS A 88 2.91 5.80 -0.38
CA LYS A 88 4.36 5.79 -0.57
C LYS A 88 4.79 4.79 -1.64
N PHE A 89 4.23 3.58 -1.59
CA PHE A 89 4.51 2.54 -2.57
C PHE A 89 4.08 2.94 -3.99
N ILE A 90 2.85 3.44 -4.16
CA ILE A 90 2.36 3.95 -5.43
C ILE A 90 3.29 5.08 -5.94
N GLY A 91 3.69 6.00 -5.08
CA GLY A 91 4.61 7.07 -5.40
C GLY A 91 5.98 6.56 -5.88
N GLN A 92 6.53 5.52 -5.27
CA GLN A 92 7.80 4.91 -5.69
C GLN A 92 7.71 4.32 -7.09
N ILE A 93 6.63 3.59 -7.38
CA ILE A 93 6.42 2.99 -8.71
C ILE A 93 6.22 4.08 -9.77
N MET A 94 5.37 5.06 -9.50
CA MET A 94 5.01 6.09 -10.48
C MET A 94 6.14 7.07 -10.77
N THR A 95 7.03 7.32 -9.81
CA THR A 95 8.14 8.28 -10.00
C THR A 95 9.43 7.65 -10.53
N SER A 96 9.49 6.34 -10.67
CA SER A 96 10.67 5.56 -11.17
C SER A 96 12.00 5.87 -10.45
N LYS A 97 11.98 6.55 -9.31
CA LYS A 97 13.17 7.05 -8.62
C LYS A 97 13.97 5.99 -7.84
N SER A 98 13.52 4.79 -7.81
CA SER A 98 14.25 3.58 -7.38
C SER A 98 13.24 2.43 -7.35
N PRO A 99 13.07 1.64 -8.41
CA PRO A 99 12.24 0.46 -8.31
C PRO A 99 12.95 -0.50 -7.37
N ALA A 100 12.43 -0.65 -6.16
CA ALA A 100 12.81 -1.75 -5.31
C ALA A 100 12.51 -3.04 -6.08
N ARG A 101 13.50 -3.93 -6.26
CA ARG A 101 13.35 -5.20 -6.99
C ARG A 101 12.36 -6.16 -6.33
N SER A 102 12.00 -5.90 -5.08
CA SER A 102 10.96 -6.62 -4.34
C SER A 102 10.20 -5.60 -3.51
N CYS A 103 8.90 -5.60 -3.63
CA CYS A 103 7.99 -4.96 -2.70
C CYS A 103 7.41 -6.05 -1.81
N ASP A 104 7.47 -5.86 -0.50
CA ASP A 104 6.70 -6.69 0.41
C ASP A 104 5.22 -6.49 0.03
N ASP A 105 4.55 -7.60 -0.32
CA ASP A 105 3.16 -7.59 -0.73
C ASP A 105 2.32 -7.09 0.45
N MET A 106 1.77 -5.88 0.31
CA MET A 106 1.07 -5.22 1.40
C MET A 106 -0.29 -5.87 1.70
N ASP A 107 -0.75 -6.76 0.81
CA ASP A 107 -1.98 -7.53 1.02
C ASP A 107 -1.75 -8.76 1.93
N GLU A 108 -0.51 -9.27 2.06
CA GLU A 108 -0.17 -10.31 3.05
C GLU A 108 -0.19 -9.81 4.49
N ALA A 109 -0.11 -8.50 4.70
CA ALA A 109 -0.25 -7.88 6.01
C ALA A 109 -1.71 -7.59 6.40
N ALA A 110 -2.68 -8.21 5.75
CA ALA A 110 -4.06 -8.15 6.19
C ALA A 110 -4.19 -8.79 7.58
N LEU A 111 -4.30 -7.93 8.60
CA LEU A 111 -4.49 -8.34 9.98
C LEU A 111 -5.72 -9.22 10.10
N SER A 112 -5.60 -10.33 10.80
CA SER A 112 -6.75 -11.13 11.20
C SER A 112 -7.72 -10.29 12.05
N TYR A 113 -9.00 -10.63 12.04
CA TYR A 113 -10.01 -9.94 12.86
C TYR A 113 -9.62 -9.89 14.35
N ALA A 114 -8.95 -10.92 14.85
CA ALA A 114 -8.48 -10.98 16.23
C ALA A 114 -7.36 -9.94 16.51
N GLU A 115 -6.45 -9.74 15.58
CA GLU A 115 -5.37 -8.76 15.66
C GLU A 115 -5.90 -7.33 15.57
N VAL A 116 -6.88 -7.09 14.68
CA VAL A 116 -7.60 -5.81 14.60
C VAL A 116 -8.28 -5.46 15.92
N LYS A 117 -8.97 -6.43 16.52
CA LYS A 117 -9.64 -6.26 17.82
C LYS A 117 -8.65 -5.99 18.94
N ALA A 118 -7.52 -6.61 18.90
CA ALA A 118 -6.45 -6.47 19.88
C ALA A 118 -5.74 -5.10 19.79
N LEU A 119 -5.51 -4.60 18.58
CA LEU A 119 -5.03 -3.22 18.34
C LEU A 119 -6.03 -2.18 18.84
N ALA A 120 -7.32 -2.40 18.60
CA ALA A 120 -8.39 -1.53 19.11
C ALA A 120 -8.46 -1.50 20.64
N ALA A 121 -8.03 -2.58 21.31
CA ALA A 121 -7.94 -2.64 22.77
C ALA A 121 -6.76 -1.86 23.36
N GLY A 122 -5.87 -1.28 22.53
CA GLY A 122 -4.77 -0.40 22.97
C GLY A 122 -3.64 -1.12 23.69
N ASN A 123 -3.51 -2.44 23.58
CA ASN A 123 -2.45 -3.18 24.24
C ASN A 123 -1.14 -3.13 23.43
N PRO A 124 -0.07 -2.45 23.91
CA PRO A 124 1.19 -2.30 23.19
C PRO A 124 1.91 -3.61 22.90
N LEU A 125 1.74 -4.63 23.75
CA LEU A 125 2.36 -5.95 23.58
C LEU A 125 1.85 -6.69 22.34
N ILE A 126 0.64 -6.39 21.89
CA ILE A 126 0.06 -7.01 20.71
C ILE A 126 0.70 -6.44 19.46
N LYS A 127 0.98 -5.14 19.42
CA LYS A 127 1.73 -4.51 18.34
C LYS A 127 3.13 -5.10 18.24
N GLU A 128 3.84 -5.22 19.35
CA GLU A 128 5.18 -5.81 19.41
C GLU A 128 5.18 -7.27 18.93
N LYS A 129 4.22 -8.07 19.38
CA LYS A 129 4.05 -9.45 18.90
C LYS A 129 3.86 -9.50 17.38
N MET A 130 3.03 -8.63 16.82
CA MET A 130 2.77 -8.59 15.38
C MET A 130 4.02 -8.21 14.58
N ASP A 131 4.76 -7.21 15.03
CA ASP A 131 6.01 -6.80 14.38
C ASP A 131 7.03 -7.95 14.39
N LEU A 132 7.09 -8.72 15.49
CA LEU A 132 7.93 -9.92 15.61
C LEU A 132 7.45 -11.07 14.70
N ASP A 133 6.14 -11.29 14.58
CA ASP A 133 5.57 -12.32 13.71
C ASP A 133 5.83 -12.02 12.22
N ILE A 134 5.75 -10.75 11.81
CA ILE A 134 6.13 -10.30 10.47
C ILE A 134 7.62 -10.56 10.20
N GLN A 135 8.50 -10.17 11.13
CA GLN A 135 9.93 -10.40 11.02
C GLN A 135 10.26 -11.90 10.93
N LEU A 136 9.59 -12.71 11.74
CA LEU A 136 9.76 -14.16 11.75
C LEU A 136 9.35 -14.78 10.40
N THR A 137 8.22 -14.36 9.86
CA THR A 137 7.74 -14.83 8.54
C THR A 137 8.73 -14.46 7.44
N ARG A 138 9.21 -13.23 7.42
CA ARG A 138 10.24 -12.77 6.49
C ARG A 138 11.51 -13.60 6.58
N LEU A 139 12.01 -13.85 7.79
CA LEU A 139 13.22 -14.67 8.00
C LEU A 139 13.01 -16.11 7.55
N LYS A 140 11.84 -16.70 7.79
CA LYS A 140 11.49 -18.04 7.30
C LYS A 140 11.49 -18.10 5.78
N THR A 141 10.92 -17.12 5.10
CA THR A 141 10.92 -17.02 3.63
C THR A 141 12.33 -16.89 3.08
N LEU A 142 13.16 -16.01 3.66
CA LEU A 142 14.56 -15.85 3.25
C LEU A 142 15.36 -17.14 3.47
N LYS A 143 15.14 -17.83 4.59
CA LYS A 143 15.78 -19.12 4.86
C LYS A 143 15.38 -20.15 3.82
N ALA A 144 14.08 -20.29 3.53
CA ALA A 144 13.59 -21.24 2.53
C ALA A 144 14.17 -20.96 1.13
N ALA A 145 14.26 -19.69 0.73
CA ALA A 145 14.88 -19.29 -0.53
C ALA A 145 16.37 -19.61 -0.58
N HIS A 146 17.10 -19.39 0.51
CA HIS A 146 18.51 -19.74 0.64
C HIS A 146 18.73 -21.25 0.57
N ASP A 147 17.92 -22.04 1.29
CA ASP A 147 18.01 -23.50 1.29
C ASP A 147 17.72 -24.05 -0.12
N SER A 148 16.75 -23.47 -0.84
CA SER A 148 16.48 -23.83 -2.24
C SER A 148 17.66 -23.50 -3.16
N GLN A 149 18.31 -22.35 -2.99
CA GLN A 149 19.50 -21.97 -3.78
C GLN A 149 20.67 -22.93 -3.53
N ILE A 150 20.90 -23.33 -2.27
CA ILE A 150 21.93 -24.32 -1.94
C ILE A 150 21.64 -25.63 -2.66
N TYR A 151 20.41 -26.14 -2.55
CA TYR A 151 20.00 -27.38 -3.21
C TYR A 151 20.21 -27.32 -4.75
N ASP A 152 19.84 -26.20 -5.37
CA ASP A 152 20.02 -25.98 -6.80
C ASP A 152 21.52 -25.98 -7.19
N LEU A 153 22.38 -25.38 -6.38
CA LEU A 153 23.83 -25.36 -6.61
C LEU A 153 24.44 -26.72 -6.39
N GLU A 154 24.06 -27.45 -5.36
CA GLU A 154 24.50 -28.82 -5.10
C GLU A 154 24.11 -29.75 -6.26
N ASN A 155 22.88 -29.62 -6.76
CA ASN A 155 22.41 -30.40 -7.91
C ASN A 155 23.15 -30.05 -9.21
N LYS A 156 23.47 -28.78 -9.43
CA LYS A 156 24.31 -28.36 -10.55
C LYS A 156 25.73 -28.96 -10.46
N ILE A 157 26.31 -28.98 -9.27
CA ILE A 157 27.66 -29.55 -9.06
C ILE A 157 27.62 -31.06 -9.23
N ALA A 158 26.63 -31.74 -8.65
CA ALA A 158 26.57 -33.21 -8.65
C ALA A 158 26.15 -33.81 -10.00
N VAL A 159 25.27 -33.16 -10.72
CA VAL A 159 24.65 -33.68 -11.94
C VAL A 159 24.87 -32.76 -13.15
N GLY A 160 24.54 -31.48 -13.05
CA GLY A 160 24.51 -30.55 -14.17
C GLY A 160 25.89 -30.37 -14.82
N PHE A 161 26.89 -29.96 -14.06
CA PHE A 161 28.25 -29.75 -14.61
C PHE A 161 28.92 -31.00 -15.08
N PRO A 162 28.86 -32.17 -14.42
CA PRO A 162 29.40 -33.40 -14.98
C PRO A 162 28.79 -33.79 -16.33
N GLN A 163 27.48 -33.62 -16.50
CA GLN A 163 26.80 -33.88 -17.78
C GLN A 163 27.25 -32.91 -18.88
N GLU A 164 27.35 -31.62 -18.57
CA GLU A 164 27.84 -30.60 -19.51
C GLU A 164 29.30 -30.89 -19.92
N ILE A 165 30.17 -31.22 -18.97
CA ILE A 165 31.58 -31.59 -19.24
C ILE A 165 31.64 -32.79 -20.16
N GLN A 166 30.85 -33.84 -19.91
CA GLN A 166 30.81 -35.04 -20.74
C GLN A 166 30.35 -34.71 -22.17
N ARG A 167 29.30 -33.92 -22.31
CA ARG A 167 28.80 -33.46 -23.61
C ARG A 167 29.84 -32.63 -24.37
N CYS A 168 30.56 -31.75 -23.70
CA CYS A 168 31.62 -30.96 -24.31
C CYS A 168 32.79 -31.88 -24.77
N LYS A 169 33.16 -32.87 -23.97
CA LYS A 169 34.19 -33.84 -24.37
C LYS A 169 33.81 -34.62 -25.64
N GLU A 170 32.57 -35.07 -25.72
CA GLU A 170 32.05 -35.80 -26.92
C GLU A 170 32.03 -34.88 -28.13
N LEU A 171 31.68 -33.61 -27.99
CA LEU A 171 31.74 -32.64 -29.09
C LEU A 171 33.18 -32.43 -29.59
N VAL A 172 34.15 -32.30 -28.68
CA VAL A 172 35.56 -32.13 -29.03
C VAL A 172 36.08 -33.37 -29.78
N VAL A 173 35.76 -34.58 -29.32
CA VAL A 173 36.15 -35.82 -29.99
C VAL A 173 35.59 -35.88 -31.41
N ASN A 174 34.32 -35.55 -31.59
CA ASN A 174 33.68 -35.56 -32.91
C ASN A 174 34.28 -34.51 -33.86
N LEU A 175 34.64 -33.33 -33.37
CA LEU A 175 35.25 -32.26 -34.18
C LEU A 175 36.75 -32.54 -34.52
N THR A 176 37.42 -33.43 -33.80
CA THR A 176 38.83 -33.81 -34.06
C THR A 176 38.95 -35.11 -34.85
N ALA A 177 37.84 -35.78 -35.13
CA ALA A 177 37.81 -37.04 -35.92
C ALA A 177 37.57 -36.83 -37.43
N ASP A 178 37.24 -35.59 -37.84
CA ASP A 178 37.18 -35.11 -39.23
C ASP A 178 38.51 -34.42 -39.62
#